data_69f28c5f71aa44b9938a9e882a5a054a
#
_entry.id   69f28c5f71aa44b9938a9e882a5a054a
#
_cell.length_a   1.000
_cell.length_b   1.000
_cell.length_c   1.000
_cell.angle_alpha   90.00
_cell.angle_beta   90.00
_cell.angle_gamma   90.00
#
_symmetry.space_group_name_H-M   'P 1'
#
loop_
_entity.id
_entity.type
_entity.pdbx_description
1 polymer ?
#
loop_
_entity_poly.entity_id
_entity_poly.type
_entity_poly.pdbx_seq_one_letter_code
_entity_poly.pdbx_strand_id
1 'polypeptide(L)'
;PQEAGAAEIAGIDMINTRYDFFNPENAINIRNSASKTFMSFVIPLLSVPTTDDVMRHSFKAMELGADGVIFQGSLKYIEMLSKEGIPVQGHIGLVPRKSTWTGGLRAVGKTLDEAKSLYQSIKDLENAGAWAVECEVIPSRIMTELSKRTSLITMSIGSGNGGDVQLLFAEDILGDTKGPFPRHSKQYCNLYEIKQKMQKMRIDAFKEFAKEVQSGKFPSKEYEVDVSDDVYTSFCEELDKFN
;
A
#
# COMPACT_ATOMS: atom_id res chain seq x y z
N PRO A 1 3.14 -6.92 3.21
CA PRO A 1 3.87 -7.22 4.47
C PRO A 1 5.39 -7.17 4.30
N GLN A 2 5.96 -7.80 3.26
CA GLN A 2 7.42 -7.83 3.06
C GLN A 2 8.04 -6.43 2.94
N GLU A 3 7.40 -5.54 2.20
CA GLU A 3 7.85 -4.15 2.04
C GLU A 3 7.76 -3.38 3.37
N ALA A 4 6.71 -3.62 4.16
CA ALA A 4 6.54 -2.97 5.45
C ALA A 4 7.62 -3.40 6.45
N GLY A 5 7.91 -4.72 6.52
CA GLY A 5 9.02 -5.22 7.34
C GLY A 5 10.38 -4.68 6.89
N ALA A 6 10.62 -4.57 5.59
CA ALA A 6 11.83 -3.97 5.05
C ALA A 6 11.93 -2.47 5.37
N ALA A 7 10.82 -1.74 5.30
CA ALA A 7 10.76 -0.32 5.67
C ALA A 7 11.08 -0.11 7.16
N GLU A 8 10.52 -0.92 8.06
CA GLU A 8 10.83 -0.86 9.50
C GLU A 8 12.32 -1.13 9.76
N ILE A 9 12.89 -2.17 9.15
CA ILE A 9 14.32 -2.49 9.28
C ILE A 9 15.20 -1.35 8.75
N ALA A 10 14.76 -0.68 7.67
CA ALA A 10 15.45 0.45 7.08
C ALA A 10 15.33 1.75 7.89
N GLY A 11 14.50 1.78 8.94
CA GLY A 11 14.30 2.97 9.78
C GLY A 11 13.34 4.00 9.17
N ILE A 12 12.37 3.57 8.39
CA ILE A 12 11.28 4.45 7.92
C ILE A 12 10.38 4.77 9.11
N ASP A 13 10.12 6.04 9.33
CA ASP A 13 9.41 6.55 10.51
C ASP A 13 7.92 6.23 10.49
N MET A 14 7.30 6.18 9.30
CA MET A 14 5.85 6.04 9.16
C MET A 14 5.47 5.26 7.90
N ILE A 15 4.42 4.46 8.02
CA ILE A 15 3.82 3.71 6.91
C ILE A 15 2.34 4.08 6.80
N ASN A 16 1.92 4.47 5.60
CA ASN A 16 0.52 4.62 5.24
C ASN A 16 0.06 3.38 4.46
N THR A 17 -0.99 2.71 4.90
CA THR A 17 -1.53 1.55 4.21
C THR A 17 -3.03 1.64 3.98
N ARG A 18 -3.50 0.98 2.93
CA ARG A 18 -4.94 0.90 2.66
C ARG A 18 -5.62 0.01 3.68
N TYR A 19 -6.80 0.40 4.08
CA TYR A 19 -7.72 -0.38 4.89
C TYR A 19 -8.90 -0.85 4.02
N ASP A 20 -9.03 -2.16 3.87
CA ASP A 20 -10.18 -2.77 3.22
C ASP A 20 -11.11 -3.35 4.29
N PHE A 21 -12.35 -2.88 4.33
CA PHE A 21 -13.34 -3.29 5.33
C PHE A 21 -13.76 -4.75 5.18
N PHE A 22 -13.75 -5.25 3.95
CA PHE A 22 -14.19 -6.62 3.65
C PHE A 22 -13.05 -7.63 3.75
N ASN A 23 -11.80 -7.15 3.65
CA ASN A 23 -10.62 -7.96 3.80
C ASN A 23 -9.54 -7.23 4.62
N PRO A 24 -9.71 -7.12 5.94
CA PRO A 24 -8.78 -6.42 6.81
C PRO A 24 -7.45 -7.17 7.01
N GLU A 25 -7.36 -8.45 6.65
CA GLU A 25 -6.18 -9.29 6.88
C GLU A 25 -4.90 -8.70 6.30
N ASN A 26 -5.00 -8.05 5.13
CA ASN A 26 -3.83 -7.42 4.53
C ASN A 26 -3.26 -6.30 5.42
N ALA A 27 -4.11 -5.44 5.97
CA ALA A 27 -3.69 -4.37 6.89
C ALA A 27 -3.11 -4.94 8.18
N ILE A 28 -3.72 -5.99 8.74
CA ILE A 28 -3.23 -6.72 9.93
C ILE A 28 -1.85 -7.32 9.64
N ASN A 29 -1.67 -7.98 8.51
CA ASN A 29 -0.40 -8.60 8.13
C ASN A 29 0.70 -7.55 7.90
N ILE A 30 0.36 -6.38 7.34
CA ILE A 30 1.28 -5.25 7.19
C ILE A 30 1.68 -4.74 8.58
N ARG A 31 0.70 -4.51 9.49
CA ARG A 31 0.97 -4.09 10.87
C ARG A 31 1.86 -5.06 11.62
N ASN A 32 1.59 -6.37 11.51
CA ASN A 32 2.39 -7.40 12.15
C ASN A 32 3.83 -7.47 11.62
N SER A 33 4.04 -7.10 10.36
CA SER A 33 5.37 -7.09 9.72
C SER A 33 6.20 -5.84 10.07
N ALA A 34 5.55 -4.77 10.55
CA ALA A 34 6.18 -3.51 10.96
C ALA A 34 5.54 -3.04 12.29
N SER A 35 5.79 -3.81 13.35
CA SER A 35 5.09 -3.67 14.63
C SER A 35 5.47 -2.42 15.44
N LYS A 36 6.61 -1.81 15.12
CA LYS A 36 7.15 -0.63 15.84
C LYS A 36 7.00 0.67 15.06
N THR A 37 6.86 0.59 13.74
CA THR A 37 6.72 1.76 12.86
C THR A 37 5.34 2.38 13.03
N PHE A 38 5.26 3.71 13.13
CA PHE A 38 3.97 4.42 13.16
C PHE A 38 3.17 4.12 11.88
N MET A 39 1.92 3.72 12.04
CA MET A 39 1.14 3.26 10.90
C MET A 39 -0.25 3.89 10.84
N SER A 40 -0.54 4.59 9.76
CA SER A 40 -1.88 5.12 9.49
C SER A 40 -2.62 4.27 8.47
N PHE A 41 -3.90 4.00 8.77
CA PHE A 41 -4.79 3.28 7.85
C PHE A 41 -5.66 4.26 7.07
N VAL A 42 -5.63 4.13 5.75
CA VAL A 42 -6.44 4.97 4.85
C VAL A 42 -7.89 4.47 4.86
N ILE A 43 -8.80 5.29 5.36
CA ILE A 43 -10.24 5.02 5.29
C ILE A 43 -10.72 5.35 3.86
N PRO A 44 -11.23 4.38 3.11
CA PRO A 44 -11.63 4.58 1.72
C PRO A 44 -12.80 5.55 1.60
N LEU A 45 -12.57 6.75 1.07
CA LEU A 45 -13.55 7.85 0.99
C LEU A 45 -14.89 7.43 0.39
N LEU A 46 -14.88 6.63 -0.66
CA LEU A 46 -16.11 6.23 -1.38
C LEU A 46 -16.86 5.05 -0.73
N SER A 47 -16.30 4.45 0.29
CA SER A 47 -16.88 3.29 0.98
C SER A 47 -17.55 3.65 2.31
N VAL A 48 -17.52 4.93 2.69
CA VAL A 48 -18.07 5.43 3.97
C VAL A 48 -19.06 6.58 3.74
N PRO A 49 -20.26 6.30 3.21
CA PRO A 49 -21.23 7.32 2.83
C PRO A 49 -21.90 8.02 4.02
N THR A 50 -21.90 7.39 5.20
CA THR A 50 -22.59 7.91 6.39
C THR A 50 -21.62 8.21 7.54
N THR A 51 -22.09 8.97 8.51
CA THR A 51 -21.36 9.23 9.76
C THR A 51 -21.02 7.93 10.50
N ASP A 52 -21.99 7.02 10.60
CA ASP A 52 -21.82 5.75 11.31
C ASP A 52 -20.77 4.87 10.63
N ASP A 53 -20.71 4.88 9.30
CA ASP A 53 -19.66 4.14 8.56
C ASP A 53 -18.27 4.72 8.86
N VAL A 54 -18.12 6.05 8.81
CA VAL A 54 -16.84 6.71 9.12
C VAL A 54 -16.38 6.36 10.53
N MET A 55 -17.27 6.49 11.52
CA MET A 55 -16.96 6.18 12.92
C MET A 55 -16.60 4.70 13.08
N ARG A 56 -17.47 3.80 12.65
CA ARG A 56 -17.28 2.35 12.78
C ARG A 56 -15.97 1.87 12.17
N HIS A 57 -15.67 2.31 10.96
CA HIS A 57 -14.47 1.86 10.26
C HIS A 57 -13.18 2.49 10.80
N SER A 58 -13.25 3.73 11.29
CA SER A 58 -12.10 4.36 11.95
C SER A 58 -11.78 3.70 13.30
N PHE A 59 -12.78 3.43 14.13
CA PHE A 59 -12.59 2.66 15.37
C PHE A 59 -12.05 1.25 15.08
N LYS A 60 -12.59 0.58 14.06
CA LYS A 60 -12.10 -0.74 13.66
C LYS A 60 -10.66 -0.71 13.16
N ALA A 61 -10.25 0.32 12.44
CA ALA A 61 -8.86 0.51 12.03
C ALA A 61 -7.93 0.62 13.25
N MET A 62 -8.31 1.41 14.26
CA MET A 62 -7.56 1.52 15.52
C MET A 62 -7.48 0.19 16.27
N GLU A 63 -8.60 -0.54 16.37
CA GLU A 63 -8.64 -1.89 16.98
C GLU A 63 -7.69 -2.87 16.28
N LEU A 64 -7.52 -2.75 14.97
CA LEU A 64 -6.63 -3.58 14.18
C LEU A 64 -5.16 -3.14 14.22
N GLY A 65 -4.84 -2.14 15.04
CA GLY A 65 -3.47 -1.71 15.30
C GLY A 65 -2.99 -0.50 14.49
N ALA A 66 -3.89 0.27 13.89
CA ALA A 66 -3.50 1.57 13.35
C ALA A 66 -3.14 2.53 14.51
N ASP A 67 -2.11 3.36 14.31
CA ASP A 67 -1.75 4.46 15.22
C ASP A 67 -2.52 5.75 14.88
N GLY A 68 -3.15 5.79 13.70
CA GLY A 68 -4.01 6.86 13.23
C GLY A 68 -4.74 6.47 11.94
N VAL A 69 -5.61 7.34 11.49
CA VAL A 69 -6.35 7.15 10.24
C VAL A 69 -6.11 8.30 9.28
N ILE A 70 -6.13 8.00 7.98
CA ILE A 70 -6.12 9.00 6.91
C ILE A 70 -7.53 9.13 6.38
N PHE A 71 -8.07 10.35 6.43
CA PHE A 71 -9.40 10.62 5.93
C PHE A 71 -9.45 11.85 5.02
N GLN A 72 -9.98 11.66 3.83
CA GLN A 72 -10.04 12.69 2.77
C GLN A 72 -11.43 13.29 2.60
N GLY A 73 -12.35 13.01 3.52
CA GLY A 73 -13.75 13.42 3.47
C GLY A 73 -14.02 14.81 4.03
N SER A 74 -15.22 15.00 4.57
CA SER A 74 -15.68 16.24 5.17
C SER A 74 -14.95 16.56 6.48
N LEU A 75 -14.63 17.82 6.70
CA LEU A 75 -14.07 18.34 7.97
C LEU A 75 -14.92 17.96 9.19
N LYS A 76 -16.24 17.91 9.03
CA LYS A 76 -17.17 17.43 10.08
C LYS A 76 -16.77 16.06 10.61
N TYR A 77 -16.36 15.14 9.75
CA TYR A 77 -15.98 13.80 10.17
C TYR A 77 -14.60 13.79 10.83
N ILE A 78 -13.67 14.62 10.36
CA ILE A 78 -12.36 14.80 10.98
C ILE A 78 -12.53 15.33 12.41
N GLU A 79 -13.35 16.36 12.59
CA GLU A 79 -13.67 16.92 13.89
C GLU A 79 -14.33 15.89 14.85
N MET A 80 -15.26 15.10 14.34
CA MET A 80 -15.90 14.05 15.13
C MET A 80 -14.90 12.99 15.59
N LEU A 81 -14.07 12.47 14.67
CA LEU A 81 -13.05 11.47 14.98
C LEU A 81 -12.03 12.00 15.99
N SER A 82 -11.57 13.25 15.79
CA SER A 82 -10.62 13.90 16.69
C SER A 82 -11.20 14.10 18.11
N LYS A 83 -12.47 14.45 18.24
CA LYS A 83 -13.17 14.56 19.53
C LYS A 83 -13.26 13.22 20.26
N GLU A 84 -13.32 12.12 19.54
CA GLU A 84 -13.28 10.77 20.12
C GLU A 84 -11.85 10.25 20.37
N GLY A 85 -10.82 11.10 20.17
CA GLY A 85 -9.44 10.75 20.42
C GLY A 85 -8.78 9.92 19.33
N ILE A 86 -9.38 9.81 18.14
CA ILE A 86 -8.76 9.14 17.00
C ILE A 86 -7.86 10.14 16.27
N PRO A 87 -6.55 9.85 16.12
CA PRO A 87 -5.64 10.70 15.36
C PRO A 87 -5.99 10.66 13.87
N VAL A 88 -6.34 11.81 13.29
CA VAL A 88 -6.72 11.90 11.87
C VAL A 88 -5.70 12.72 11.10
N GLN A 89 -5.22 12.14 10.01
CA GLN A 89 -4.43 12.80 8.98
C GLN A 89 -5.36 13.28 7.87
N GLY A 90 -5.33 14.57 7.55
CA GLY A 90 -6.05 15.16 6.42
C GLY A 90 -5.27 15.06 5.11
N HIS A 91 -5.83 15.65 4.03
CA HIS A 91 -5.19 15.67 2.71
C HIS A 91 -5.57 16.93 1.96
N ILE A 92 -4.60 17.64 1.40
CA ILE A 92 -4.79 18.84 0.58
C ILE A 92 -3.93 18.80 -0.69
N GLY A 93 -4.16 19.74 -1.58
CA GLY A 93 -3.50 19.77 -2.88
C GLY A 93 -4.23 18.92 -3.88
N LEU A 94 -3.50 18.05 -4.58
CA LEU A 94 -4.11 17.05 -5.44
C LEU A 94 -4.64 15.89 -4.59
N VAL A 95 -5.94 15.84 -4.40
CA VAL A 95 -6.61 14.67 -3.82
C VAL A 95 -7.15 13.82 -4.96
N PRO A 96 -6.52 12.68 -5.33
CA PRO A 96 -6.86 11.96 -6.57
C PRO A 96 -8.34 11.62 -6.70
N ARG A 97 -8.99 11.21 -5.61
CA ARG A 97 -10.43 10.89 -5.58
C ARG A 97 -11.34 12.11 -5.78
N LYS A 98 -10.81 13.31 -5.65
CA LYS A 98 -11.50 14.59 -5.86
C LYS A 98 -10.95 15.34 -7.07
N SER A 99 -10.19 14.70 -7.96
CA SER A 99 -9.53 15.35 -9.11
C SER A 99 -10.50 16.04 -10.06
N THR A 100 -11.75 15.61 -10.15
CA THR A 100 -12.80 16.30 -10.91
C THR A 100 -12.96 17.76 -10.49
N TRP A 101 -12.84 18.06 -9.19
CA TRP A 101 -12.96 19.44 -8.66
C TRP A 101 -11.75 20.32 -8.99
N THR A 102 -10.61 19.71 -9.29
CA THR A 102 -9.38 20.43 -9.68
C THR A 102 -9.17 20.49 -11.19
N GLY A 103 -10.09 19.93 -11.99
CA GLY A 103 -9.96 19.84 -13.42
C GLY A 103 -8.95 18.79 -13.90
N GLY A 104 -8.78 17.70 -13.13
CA GLY A 104 -7.90 16.58 -13.44
C GLY A 104 -6.72 16.42 -12.49
N LEU A 105 -5.85 15.47 -12.82
CA LEU A 105 -4.62 15.19 -12.04
C LEU A 105 -3.55 16.24 -12.38
N ARG A 106 -3.50 17.32 -11.62
CA ARG A 106 -2.56 18.43 -11.81
C ARG A 106 -2.08 19.02 -10.49
N ALA A 107 -1.01 19.81 -10.55
CA ALA A 107 -0.57 20.59 -9.42
C ALA A 107 -1.63 21.63 -9.02
N VAL A 108 -1.87 21.77 -7.72
CA VAL A 108 -2.79 22.73 -7.08
C VAL A 108 -1.99 23.78 -6.32
N GLY A 109 -2.39 25.05 -6.41
CA GLY A 109 -1.70 26.17 -5.77
C GLY A 109 -0.84 27.00 -6.74
N LYS A 110 -1.09 26.89 -8.07
CA LYS A 110 -0.38 27.67 -9.08
C LYS A 110 -0.90 29.10 -9.25
N THR A 111 -2.10 29.39 -8.76
CA THR A 111 -2.67 30.75 -8.73
C THR A 111 -2.75 31.26 -7.31
N LEU A 112 -2.90 32.57 -7.14
CA LEU A 112 -3.05 33.19 -5.84
C LEU A 112 -4.28 32.66 -5.09
N ASP A 113 -5.38 32.46 -5.80
CA ASP A 113 -6.64 31.99 -5.21
C ASP A 113 -6.53 30.52 -4.78
N GLU A 114 -5.88 29.66 -5.60
CA GLU A 114 -5.58 28.29 -5.19
C GLU A 114 -4.65 28.24 -3.96
N ALA A 115 -3.61 29.06 -3.92
CA ALA A 115 -2.69 29.12 -2.79
C ALA A 115 -3.40 29.59 -1.50
N LYS A 116 -4.28 30.58 -1.58
CA LYS A 116 -5.12 31.02 -0.45
C LYS A 116 -6.07 29.91 0.00
N SER A 117 -6.70 29.19 -0.95
CA SER A 117 -7.58 28.07 -0.63
C SER A 117 -6.83 26.93 0.07
N LEU A 118 -5.60 26.62 -0.33
CA LEU A 118 -4.75 25.64 0.36
C LEU A 118 -4.44 26.08 1.80
N TYR A 119 -4.10 27.36 2.00
CA TYR A 119 -3.89 27.89 3.34
C TYR A 119 -5.15 27.78 4.22
N GLN A 120 -6.29 28.15 3.68
CA GLN A 120 -7.57 27.99 4.40
C GLN A 120 -7.83 26.53 4.74
N SER A 121 -7.62 25.60 3.78
CA SER A 121 -7.81 24.17 4.02
C SER A 121 -6.91 23.62 5.12
N ILE A 122 -5.66 24.06 5.21
CA ILE A 122 -4.76 23.68 6.32
C ILE A 122 -5.32 24.19 7.66
N LYS A 123 -5.76 25.44 7.73
CA LYS A 123 -6.32 26.02 8.96
C LYS A 123 -7.63 25.32 9.36
N ASP A 124 -8.45 24.96 8.39
CA ASP A 124 -9.69 24.24 8.64
C ASP A 124 -9.43 22.81 9.19
N LEU A 125 -8.41 22.12 8.66
CA LEU A 125 -7.97 20.81 9.18
C LEU A 125 -7.38 20.94 10.59
N GLU A 126 -6.56 21.95 10.84
CA GLU A 126 -5.99 22.25 12.16
C GLU A 126 -7.11 22.51 13.18
N ASN A 127 -8.08 23.35 12.84
CA ASN A 127 -9.24 23.64 13.68
C ASN A 127 -10.15 22.44 13.90
N ALA A 128 -10.25 21.52 12.93
CA ALA A 128 -11.00 20.26 13.07
C ALA A 128 -10.25 19.22 13.93
N GLY A 129 -9.03 19.52 14.40
CA GLY A 129 -8.24 18.68 15.28
C GLY A 129 -7.46 17.57 14.57
N ALA A 130 -7.19 17.71 13.27
CA ALA A 130 -6.22 16.86 12.60
C ALA A 130 -4.84 17.00 13.25
N TRP A 131 -4.03 15.95 13.26
CA TRP A 131 -2.65 16.00 13.75
C TRP A 131 -1.63 16.21 12.63
N ALA A 132 -2.00 15.81 11.41
CA ALA A 132 -1.14 15.87 10.24
C ALA A 132 -1.94 16.11 8.96
N VAL A 133 -1.25 16.49 7.90
CA VAL A 133 -1.84 16.72 6.58
C VAL A 133 -0.91 16.27 5.47
N GLU A 134 -1.42 15.43 4.58
CA GLU A 134 -0.77 15.10 3.32
C GLU A 134 -0.93 16.25 2.34
N CYS A 135 0.18 16.71 1.79
CA CYS A 135 0.29 17.85 0.89
C CYS A 135 0.77 17.32 -0.49
N GLU A 136 -0.18 17.05 -1.39
CA GLU A 136 0.14 16.39 -2.65
C GLU A 136 0.20 17.37 -3.83
N VAL A 137 1.34 17.35 -4.54
CA VAL A 137 1.59 18.08 -5.80
C VAL A 137 1.26 19.58 -5.69
N ILE A 138 1.75 20.20 -4.62
CA ILE A 138 1.71 21.65 -4.38
C ILE A 138 3.04 22.27 -4.83
N PRO A 139 3.06 23.48 -5.45
CA PRO A 139 4.33 24.16 -5.77
C PRO A 139 5.21 24.32 -4.53
N SER A 140 6.49 23.92 -4.61
CA SER A 140 7.39 23.79 -3.45
C SER A 140 7.51 25.07 -2.61
N ARG A 141 7.54 26.25 -3.25
CA ARG A 141 7.58 27.53 -2.55
C ARG A 141 6.31 27.81 -1.74
N ILE A 142 5.14 27.43 -2.27
CA ILE A 142 3.86 27.52 -1.55
C ILE A 142 3.87 26.54 -0.39
N MET A 143 4.27 25.29 -0.62
CA MET A 143 4.37 24.27 0.43
C MET A 143 5.23 24.73 1.61
N THR A 144 6.41 25.29 1.35
CA THR A 144 7.31 25.80 2.38
C THR A 144 6.64 26.89 3.24
N GLU A 145 5.85 27.78 2.63
CA GLU A 145 5.15 28.83 3.36
C GLU A 145 3.91 28.31 4.13
N LEU A 146 3.25 27.28 3.64
CA LEU A 146 2.16 26.61 4.33
C LEU A 146 2.66 25.90 5.60
N SER A 147 3.74 25.11 5.48
CA SER A 147 4.34 24.37 6.59
C SER A 147 4.74 25.28 7.76
N LYS A 148 5.31 26.45 7.48
CA LYS A 148 5.69 27.42 8.51
C LYS A 148 4.51 28.02 9.30
N ARG A 149 3.28 27.86 8.84
CA ARG A 149 2.09 28.58 9.35
C ARG A 149 1.02 27.66 9.92
N THR A 150 1.36 26.41 10.17
CA THR A 150 0.47 25.42 10.78
C THR A 150 1.19 24.67 11.89
N SER A 151 0.45 24.15 12.84
CA SER A 151 0.93 23.21 13.85
C SER A 151 0.82 21.74 13.40
N LEU A 152 0.15 21.48 12.25
CA LEU A 152 0.04 20.14 11.70
C LEU A 152 1.40 19.65 11.19
N ILE A 153 1.69 18.38 11.41
CA ILE A 153 2.80 17.74 10.70
C ILE A 153 2.46 17.68 9.20
N THR A 154 3.27 18.35 8.38
CA THR A 154 3.05 18.44 6.94
C THR A 154 3.83 17.37 6.21
N MET A 155 3.12 16.50 5.48
CA MET A 155 3.68 15.36 4.73
C MET A 155 3.69 15.69 3.25
N SER A 156 4.86 15.91 2.69
CA SER A 156 5.04 16.32 1.29
C SER A 156 5.12 15.13 0.35
N ILE A 157 4.21 15.05 -0.61
CA ILE A 157 4.34 14.16 -1.77
C ILE A 157 4.28 14.99 -3.07
N GLY A 158 5.38 15.02 -3.80
CA GLY A 158 5.50 15.86 -5.00
C GLY A 158 5.40 17.37 -4.74
N SER A 159 5.57 17.81 -3.50
CA SER A 159 5.44 19.21 -3.09
C SER A 159 6.77 19.86 -2.67
N GLY A 160 7.89 19.20 -2.98
CA GLY A 160 9.23 19.67 -2.61
C GLY A 160 9.59 19.35 -1.15
N ASN A 161 10.71 19.87 -0.69
CA ASN A 161 11.29 19.56 0.63
C ASN A 161 10.88 20.52 1.76
N GLY A 162 9.87 21.35 1.54
CA GLY A 162 9.43 22.36 2.52
C GLY A 162 8.44 21.86 3.56
N GLY A 163 8.02 20.59 3.50
CA GLY A 163 7.22 19.93 4.54
C GLY A 163 8.09 19.26 5.59
N ASP A 164 7.48 18.87 6.72
CA ASP A 164 8.18 18.20 7.83
C ASP A 164 8.60 16.77 7.46
N VAL A 165 7.81 16.10 6.64
CA VAL A 165 8.00 14.70 6.23
C VAL A 165 7.94 14.58 4.70
N GLN A 166 8.72 13.65 4.14
CA GLN A 166 8.66 13.27 2.73
C GLN A 166 7.93 11.94 2.58
N LEU A 167 6.95 11.89 1.70
CA LEU A 167 6.13 10.71 1.43
C LEU A 167 6.31 10.25 -0.02
N LEU A 168 6.49 8.95 -0.22
CA LEU A 168 6.46 8.29 -1.53
C LEU A 168 5.80 6.91 -1.41
N PHE A 169 5.21 6.45 -2.50
CA PHE A 169 4.70 5.09 -2.58
C PHE A 169 5.84 4.07 -2.64
N ALA A 170 5.68 2.95 -1.93
CA ALA A 170 6.67 1.88 -1.91
C ALA A 170 6.95 1.34 -3.32
N GLU A 171 5.93 1.18 -4.15
CA GLU A 171 6.09 0.75 -5.54
C GLU A 171 6.96 1.69 -6.40
N ASP A 172 6.94 3.01 -6.11
CA ASP A 172 7.80 3.98 -6.78
C ASP A 172 9.24 3.87 -6.28
N ILE A 173 9.44 3.78 -4.96
CA ILE A 173 10.76 3.63 -4.33
C ILE A 173 11.46 2.37 -4.83
N LEU A 174 10.72 1.26 -4.88
CA LEU A 174 11.23 -0.06 -5.20
C LEU A 174 11.24 -0.35 -6.71
N GLY A 175 10.64 0.52 -7.52
CA GLY A 175 10.51 0.28 -8.97
C GLY A 175 9.74 -1.00 -9.28
N ASP A 176 8.62 -1.23 -8.59
CA ASP A 176 7.88 -2.49 -8.63
C ASP A 176 6.85 -2.58 -9.74
N THR A 177 6.72 -1.55 -10.55
CA THR A 177 5.82 -1.47 -11.70
C THR A 177 6.57 -1.13 -12.99
N LYS A 178 5.92 -1.37 -14.13
CA LYS A 178 6.47 -0.98 -15.45
C LYS A 178 6.50 0.55 -15.65
N GLY A 179 5.77 1.30 -14.84
CA GLY A 179 5.50 2.71 -15.08
C GLY A 179 4.28 2.93 -16.00
N PRO A 180 4.00 4.16 -16.43
CA PRO A 180 4.83 5.36 -16.18
C PRO A 180 4.85 5.77 -14.71
N PHE A 181 5.99 6.32 -14.27
CA PHE A 181 6.15 6.81 -12.91
C PHE A 181 5.72 8.28 -12.79
N PRO A 182 5.13 8.68 -11.64
CA PRO A 182 4.87 10.09 -11.36
C PRO A 182 6.16 10.93 -11.46
N ARG A 183 6.04 12.17 -11.91
CA ARG A 183 7.19 13.08 -12.06
C ARG A 183 8.01 13.25 -10.77
N HIS A 184 7.35 13.13 -9.62
CA HIS A 184 7.97 13.33 -8.31
C HIS A 184 8.52 12.04 -7.71
N SER A 185 8.30 10.89 -8.34
CA SER A 185 8.82 9.64 -7.83
C SER A 185 10.30 9.45 -8.19
N LYS A 186 11.02 8.77 -7.32
CA LYS A 186 12.41 8.37 -7.53
C LYS A 186 12.56 6.90 -7.18
N GLN A 187 13.05 6.15 -8.16
CA GLN A 187 13.38 4.74 -7.97
C GLN A 187 14.77 4.59 -7.34
N TYR A 188 14.88 3.69 -6.38
CA TYR A 188 16.13 3.31 -5.73
C TYR A 188 16.55 1.89 -6.08
N CYS A 189 15.65 1.06 -6.60
CA CYS A 189 15.92 -0.24 -7.20
C CYS A 189 14.89 -0.55 -8.29
N ASN A 190 14.98 -1.73 -8.94
CA ASN A 190 14.09 -2.15 -10.01
C ASN A 190 13.58 -3.58 -9.74
N LEU A 191 12.61 -3.71 -8.84
CA LEU A 191 12.01 -5.01 -8.52
C LEU A 191 11.17 -5.56 -9.68
N TYR A 192 10.61 -4.70 -10.53
CA TYR A 192 9.84 -5.14 -11.68
C TYR A 192 10.66 -6.06 -12.61
N GLU A 193 11.89 -5.66 -12.97
CA GLU A 193 12.74 -6.51 -13.82
C GLU A 193 13.11 -7.82 -13.15
N ILE A 194 13.39 -7.81 -11.85
CA ILE A 194 13.70 -9.03 -11.10
C ILE A 194 12.50 -9.98 -11.12
N LYS A 195 11.29 -9.46 -10.85
CA LYS A 195 10.05 -10.25 -10.91
C LYS A 195 9.79 -10.83 -12.31
N GLN A 196 10.08 -10.07 -13.38
CA GLN A 196 9.97 -10.57 -14.75
C GLN A 196 10.95 -11.72 -15.03
N LYS A 197 12.19 -11.60 -14.57
CA LYS A 197 13.20 -12.68 -14.69
C LYS A 197 12.75 -13.94 -13.92
N MET A 198 12.28 -13.77 -12.69
CA MET A 198 11.75 -14.89 -11.89
C MET A 198 10.55 -15.56 -12.58
N GLN A 199 9.64 -14.78 -13.16
CA GLN A 199 8.49 -15.35 -13.89
C GLN A 199 8.93 -16.13 -15.13
N LYS A 200 9.94 -15.62 -15.86
CA LYS A 200 10.51 -16.36 -16.98
C LYS A 200 11.10 -17.68 -16.54
N MET A 201 11.87 -17.70 -15.45
CA MET A 201 12.44 -18.94 -14.90
C MET A 201 11.38 -19.97 -14.52
N ARG A 202 10.26 -19.52 -13.90
CA ARG A 202 9.12 -20.41 -13.61
C ARG A 202 8.55 -21.04 -14.87
N ILE A 203 8.34 -20.21 -15.91
CA ILE A 203 7.79 -20.70 -17.19
C ILE A 203 8.74 -21.70 -17.83
N ASP A 204 10.02 -21.42 -17.85
CA ASP A 204 11.04 -22.27 -18.47
C ASP A 204 11.14 -23.62 -17.71
N ALA A 205 11.09 -23.62 -16.38
CA ALA A 205 11.08 -24.83 -15.55
C ALA A 205 9.85 -25.70 -15.82
N PHE A 206 8.64 -25.12 -15.87
CA PHE A 206 7.43 -25.87 -16.20
C PHE A 206 7.44 -26.43 -17.61
N LYS A 207 7.99 -25.71 -18.59
CA LYS A 207 8.16 -26.21 -19.96
C LYS A 207 9.11 -27.40 -20.03
N GLU A 208 10.20 -27.36 -19.30
CA GLU A 208 11.17 -28.47 -19.27
C GLU A 208 10.53 -29.69 -18.61
N PHE A 209 9.89 -29.56 -17.48
CA PHE A 209 9.14 -30.63 -16.83
C PHE A 209 8.11 -31.27 -17.79
N ALA A 210 7.27 -30.46 -18.44
CA ALA A 210 6.29 -30.97 -19.40
C ALA A 210 6.93 -31.73 -20.56
N LYS A 211 8.04 -31.26 -21.09
CA LYS A 211 8.80 -31.88 -22.16
C LYS A 211 9.41 -33.22 -21.72
N GLU A 212 9.96 -33.29 -20.53
CA GLU A 212 10.51 -34.54 -19.99
C GLU A 212 9.45 -35.61 -19.76
N VAL A 213 8.29 -35.19 -19.21
CA VAL A 213 7.13 -36.10 -19.07
C VAL A 213 6.65 -36.63 -20.44
N GLN A 214 6.49 -35.75 -21.44
CA GLN A 214 6.04 -36.13 -22.78
C GLN A 214 7.06 -37.06 -23.50
N SER A 215 8.33 -36.87 -23.22
CA SER A 215 9.40 -37.70 -23.83
C SER A 215 9.74 -38.96 -23.05
N GLY A 216 9.08 -39.21 -21.91
CA GLY A 216 9.37 -40.32 -21.02
C GLY A 216 10.70 -40.25 -20.29
N LYS A 217 11.32 -39.07 -20.25
CA LYS A 217 12.55 -38.85 -19.48
C LYS A 217 12.29 -38.70 -17.99
N PHE A 218 11.11 -38.20 -17.62
CA PHE A 218 10.68 -38.09 -16.25
C PHE A 218 9.42 -38.98 -16.07
N PRO A 219 9.33 -39.78 -14.97
CA PRO A 219 10.39 -39.98 -13.98
C PRO A 219 11.52 -40.88 -14.54
N SER A 220 12.76 -40.58 -14.17
CA SER A 220 13.89 -41.51 -14.32
C SER A 220 13.95 -42.44 -13.10
N LYS A 221 14.71 -43.53 -13.18
CA LYS A 221 14.77 -44.58 -12.13
C LYS A 221 15.07 -44.04 -10.74
N GLU A 222 15.80 -42.94 -10.61
CA GLU A 222 16.11 -42.33 -9.33
C GLU A 222 14.91 -41.67 -8.65
N TYR A 223 13.82 -41.43 -9.38
CA TYR A 223 12.54 -40.89 -8.88
C TYR A 223 11.45 -41.94 -8.78
N GLU A 224 11.76 -43.21 -9.09
CA GLU A 224 10.83 -44.31 -8.99
C GLU A 224 10.91 -45.00 -7.63
N VAL A 225 9.81 -45.48 -7.16
CA VAL A 225 9.75 -46.32 -5.96
C VAL A 225 9.63 -47.75 -6.42
N ASP A 226 10.56 -48.57 -6.02
CA ASP A 226 10.61 -49.99 -6.38
C ASP A 226 10.00 -50.84 -5.26
N VAL A 227 9.68 -52.08 -5.62
CA VAL A 227 9.15 -53.11 -4.72
C VAL A 227 9.99 -54.37 -4.91
N SER A 228 10.11 -55.21 -3.86
CA SER A 228 10.82 -56.48 -3.99
C SER A 228 10.18 -57.40 -5.01
N ASP A 229 11.01 -58.18 -5.71
CA ASP A 229 10.57 -59.11 -6.74
C ASP A 229 9.50 -60.11 -6.21
N ASP A 230 9.60 -60.57 -4.97
CA ASP A 230 8.65 -61.47 -4.33
C ASP A 230 7.24 -60.83 -4.21
N VAL A 231 7.19 -59.57 -3.81
CA VAL A 231 5.92 -58.82 -3.69
C VAL A 231 5.33 -58.57 -5.06
N TYR A 232 6.17 -58.20 -6.04
CA TYR A 232 5.72 -57.96 -7.41
C TYR A 232 5.16 -59.20 -8.05
N THR A 233 5.87 -60.37 -7.93
CA THR A 233 5.44 -61.66 -8.48
C THR A 233 4.14 -62.09 -7.84
N SER A 234 4.05 -62.08 -6.51
CA SER A 234 2.81 -62.46 -5.79
C SER A 234 1.62 -61.59 -6.20
N PHE A 235 1.84 -60.29 -6.40
CA PHE A 235 0.82 -59.34 -6.87
C PHE A 235 0.31 -59.70 -8.28
N CYS A 236 1.22 -60.01 -9.20
CA CYS A 236 0.86 -60.44 -10.56
C CYS A 236 0.05 -61.76 -10.54
N GLU A 237 0.44 -62.76 -9.75
CA GLU A 237 -0.29 -64.01 -9.60
C GLU A 237 -1.70 -63.81 -9.03
N GLU A 238 -1.90 -62.86 -8.13
CA GLU A 238 -3.23 -62.52 -7.63
C GLU A 238 -4.08 -61.81 -8.71
N LEU A 239 -3.51 -60.89 -9.51
CA LEU A 239 -4.23 -60.24 -10.58
C LEU A 239 -4.74 -61.25 -11.65
N ASP A 240 -3.96 -62.28 -11.96
CA ASP A 240 -4.35 -63.34 -12.92
C ASP A 240 -5.57 -64.16 -12.45
N LYS A 241 -5.85 -64.17 -11.14
CA LYS A 241 -7.08 -64.83 -10.60
C LYS A 241 -8.35 -63.97 -10.73
N PHE A 242 -8.24 -62.71 -11.03
CA PHE A 242 -9.36 -61.79 -11.22
C PHE A 242 -9.80 -61.64 -12.69
N ASN A 243 -9.03 -62.21 -13.64
CA ASN A 243 -9.35 -62.31 -15.06
C ASN A 243 -9.85 -63.68 -15.38
#